data_7e89972dfad4ec76b26611f946f8f831
#
_entry.id   7e89972dfad4ec76b26611f946f8f831
#
_cell.length_a   1.000
_cell.length_b   1.000
_cell.length_c   1.000
_cell.angle_alpha   90.00
_cell.angle_beta   90.00
_cell.angle_gamma   90.00
#
_symmetry.space_group_name_H-M   'P 1'
#
loop_
_entity.id
_entity.type
_entity.pdbx_description
1 polymer ?
#
loop_
_entity_poly.entity_id
_entity_poly.type
_entity_poly.pdbx_seq_one_letter_code
_entity_poly.pdbx_strand_id
1 'polypeptide(L)'
;MKKHNEDNKKSIYRIDYDETVIFKERVTRFTVRFEFKGKKKGEDFAHLHDTGRLKELLVAGAELLIKKVDKEERKTKWDVIAVKIDNETVLINTAFHRYIAESIFNNEKISPFEKPSYIKPEMKYNNSKMDFYMETEKDRIYIETKGCTLVEDNTAKFPGAPSVRAVKHLRELMELKEERFRAAVIILIFRRSEIFAPEHNIDREFSETFYEAMGKGVEIYPILLKYEDKNIYFEKNVGIMEKSVLFWEKK
;
A
#
# COMPACT_ATOMS: atom_id res chain seq x y z
N MET A 1 -16.25 17.01 31.69
CA MET A 1 -16.72 16.51 30.39
C MET A 1 -15.93 17.22 29.29
N LYS A 2 -14.85 16.59 28.78
CA LYS A 2 -14.13 17.09 27.61
C LYS A 2 -14.81 16.48 26.38
N LYS A 3 -15.53 17.27 25.60
CA LYS A 3 -15.98 16.89 24.27
C LYS A 3 -14.71 16.67 23.43
N HIS A 4 -14.45 15.42 23.05
CA HIS A 4 -13.52 15.14 21.96
C HIS A 4 -14.11 15.78 20.72
N ASN A 5 -13.40 16.73 20.17
CA ASN A 5 -13.59 17.14 18.78
C ASN A 5 -13.26 15.91 17.93
N GLU A 6 -14.26 15.16 17.51
CA GLU A 6 -14.17 14.33 16.33
C GLU A 6 -14.03 15.32 15.15
N ASP A 7 -12.79 15.64 14.82
CA ASP A 7 -12.46 16.29 13.55
C ASP A 7 -13.09 15.42 12.46
N ASN A 8 -13.98 16.02 11.71
CA ASN A 8 -14.76 15.41 10.64
C ASN A 8 -13.79 15.02 9.49
N LYS A 9 -12.96 13.97 9.74
CA LYS A 9 -11.98 13.46 8.76
C LYS A 9 -12.74 13.01 7.54
N LYS A 10 -12.62 13.75 6.45
CA LYS A 10 -13.28 13.42 5.19
C LYS A 10 -12.64 12.15 4.61
N SER A 11 -13.47 11.14 4.34
CA SER A 11 -13.05 9.96 3.61
C SER A 11 -12.46 10.34 2.26
N ILE A 12 -11.33 9.72 1.89
CA ILE A 12 -10.68 9.94 0.60
C ILE A 12 -11.10 8.92 -0.45
N TYR A 13 -11.47 7.71 -0.04
CA TYR A 13 -11.93 6.67 -0.94
C TYR A 13 -12.83 5.67 -0.20
N ARG A 14 -13.84 5.11 -0.87
CA ARG A 14 -14.75 4.10 -0.32
C ARG A 14 -14.48 2.73 -0.93
N ILE A 15 -14.39 1.70 -0.07
CA ILE A 15 -14.20 0.30 -0.46
C ILE A 15 -15.23 -0.54 0.29
N ASP A 16 -16.22 -1.05 -0.41
CA ASP A 16 -17.26 -1.89 0.18
C ASP A 16 -16.81 -3.35 0.34
N TYR A 17 -17.32 -4.01 1.37
CA TYR A 17 -17.28 -5.45 1.56
C TYR A 17 -18.67 -5.97 1.93
N ASP A 18 -18.92 -7.25 1.74
CA ASP A 18 -20.25 -7.86 1.94
C ASP A 18 -20.28 -8.74 3.19
N GLU A 19 -19.19 -9.48 3.46
CA GLU A 19 -19.15 -10.46 4.56
C GLU A 19 -17.87 -10.34 5.38
N THR A 20 -17.96 -10.75 6.65
CA THR A 20 -16.83 -11.02 7.52
C THR A 20 -16.72 -12.52 7.72
N VAL A 21 -15.57 -13.11 7.42
CA VAL A 21 -15.32 -14.55 7.43
C VAL A 21 -14.04 -14.89 8.21
N ILE A 22 -13.82 -16.17 8.52
CA ILE A 22 -12.64 -16.64 9.24
C ILE A 22 -11.64 -17.22 8.25
N PHE A 23 -10.44 -16.67 8.22
CA PHE A 23 -9.32 -17.21 7.44
C PHE A 23 -8.90 -18.60 7.97
N LYS A 24 -8.73 -19.55 7.07
CA LYS A 24 -8.24 -20.90 7.38
C LYS A 24 -6.80 -21.08 6.92
N GLU A 25 -6.56 -20.89 5.63
CA GLU A 25 -5.22 -21.04 5.04
C GLU A 25 -5.09 -20.31 3.70
N ARG A 26 -3.87 -20.04 3.31
CA ARG A 26 -3.50 -19.57 1.96
C ARG A 26 -3.16 -20.77 1.09
N VAL A 27 -4.08 -21.16 0.22
CA VAL A 27 -3.97 -22.37 -0.62
C VAL A 27 -2.97 -22.16 -1.76
N THR A 28 -3.00 -20.98 -2.37
CA THR A 28 -2.03 -20.56 -3.40
C THR A 28 -1.61 -19.11 -3.14
N ARG A 29 -0.68 -18.61 -3.97
CA ARG A 29 -0.29 -17.17 -3.90
C ARG A 29 -1.47 -16.23 -4.02
N PHE A 30 -2.55 -16.63 -4.72
CA PHE A 30 -3.70 -15.78 -5.03
C PHE A 30 -5.03 -16.30 -4.48
N THR A 31 -5.02 -17.34 -3.65
CA THR A 31 -6.25 -17.98 -3.17
C THR A 31 -6.15 -18.28 -1.69
N VAL A 32 -7.14 -17.85 -0.96
CA VAL A 32 -7.32 -18.20 0.45
C VAL A 32 -8.59 -19.03 0.63
N ARG A 33 -8.57 -19.95 1.59
CA ARG A 33 -9.73 -20.68 2.08
C ARG A 33 -10.23 -20.03 3.35
N PHE A 34 -11.52 -19.88 3.46
CA PHE A 34 -12.18 -19.26 4.61
C PHE A 34 -13.44 -20.03 5.02
N GLU A 35 -13.90 -19.78 6.24
CA GLU A 35 -15.15 -20.29 6.79
C GLU A 35 -16.12 -19.14 7.06
N PHE A 36 -17.39 -19.29 6.68
CA PHE A 36 -18.43 -18.30 6.98
C PHE A 36 -18.73 -18.24 8.48
N LYS A 37 -19.03 -17.03 8.97
CA LYS A 37 -19.47 -16.78 10.36
C LYS A 37 -20.98 -16.83 10.51
N GLY A 38 -21.44 -17.25 11.69
CA GLY A 38 -22.84 -17.11 12.08
C GLY A 38 -23.78 -18.13 11.45
N LYS A 39 -24.89 -17.66 10.86
CA LYS A 39 -25.96 -18.51 10.30
C LYS A 39 -25.54 -19.20 9.01
N LYS A 40 -24.68 -18.60 8.23
CA LYS A 40 -24.11 -19.17 7.02
C LYS A 40 -23.01 -20.14 7.42
N LYS A 41 -23.15 -21.40 7.04
CA LYS A 41 -22.18 -22.46 7.36
C LYS A 41 -21.45 -22.89 6.10
N GLY A 42 -20.23 -23.37 6.27
CA GLY A 42 -19.40 -23.95 5.22
C GLY A 42 -18.17 -23.11 4.92
N GLU A 43 -17.34 -23.68 4.09
CA GLU A 43 -16.09 -23.08 3.62
C GLU A 43 -16.23 -22.69 2.15
N ASP A 44 -15.44 -21.70 1.72
CA ASP A 44 -15.33 -21.29 0.32
C ASP A 44 -13.94 -20.67 0.08
N PHE A 45 -13.68 -20.22 -1.13
CA PHE A 45 -12.41 -19.64 -1.55
C PHE A 45 -12.59 -18.19 -2.01
N ALA A 46 -11.62 -17.36 -1.63
CA ALA A 46 -11.54 -15.98 -2.09
C ALA A 46 -10.22 -15.73 -2.83
N HIS A 47 -10.28 -14.82 -3.82
CA HIS A 47 -9.09 -14.34 -4.49
C HIS A 47 -8.38 -13.30 -3.63
N LEU A 48 -7.06 -13.41 -3.51
CA LEU A 48 -6.18 -12.47 -2.84
C LEU A 48 -5.40 -11.69 -3.89
N HIS A 49 -5.62 -10.39 -3.97
CA HIS A 49 -4.97 -9.53 -4.97
C HIS A 49 -3.53 -9.16 -4.61
N ASP A 50 -3.11 -9.41 -3.38
CA ASP A 50 -1.74 -9.14 -2.93
C ASP A 50 -0.83 -10.34 -3.15
N THR A 51 0.33 -10.10 -3.80
CA THR A 51 1.36 -11.10 -4.04
C THR A 51 2.38 -11.22 -2.90
N GLY A 52 2.34 -10.32 -1.91
CA GLY A 52 3.18 -10.34 -0.71
C GLY A 52 2.94 -11.58 0.14
N ARG A 53 3.85 -11.86 1.05
CA ARG A 53 3.73 -13.03 1.93
C ARG A 53 2.61 -12.90 2.95
N LEU A 54 2.42 -11.70 3.52
CA LEU A 54 1.37 -11.35 4.50
C LEU A 54 1.27 -12.35 5.68
N LYS A 55 2.40 -12.95 6.08
CA LYS A 55 2.42 -14.00 7.12
C LYS A 55 1.94 -13.48 8.47
N GLU A 56 2.25 -12.23 8.76
CA GLU A 56 1.87 -11.52 9.97
C GLU A 56 0.38 -11.16 10.03
N LEU A 57 -0.30 -11.18 8.88
CA LEU A 57 -1.70 -10.82 8.75
C LEU A 57 -2.61 -12.04 8.53
N LEU A 58 -2.18 -12.95 7.65
CA LEU A 58 -2.95 -14.14 7.29
C LEU A 58 -2.62 -15.30 8.24
N VAL A 59 -2.98 -15.11 9.52
CA VAL A 59 -2.87 -16.14 10.56
C VAL A 59 -4.20 -16.88 10.71
N ALA A 60 -4.15 -18.20 10.94
CA ALA A 60 -5.37 -19.02 11.07
C ALA A 60 -6.29 -18.43 12.17
N GLY A 61 -7.57 -18.29 11.85
CA GLY A 61 -8.55 -17.65 12.74
C GLY A 61 -8.70 -16.13 12.58
N ALA A 62 -7.85 -15.46 11.79
CA ALA A 62 -8.02 -14.03 11.51
C ALA A 62 -9.35 -13.77 10.77
N GLU A 63 -9.95 -12.60 11.03
CA GLU A 63 -11.16 -12.19 10.31
C GLU A 63 -10.80 -11.50 9.00
N LEU A 64 -11.36 -12.01 7.89
CA LEU A 64 -11.26 -11.37 6.59
C LEU A 64 -12.55 -10.64 6.26
N LEU A 65 -12.42 -9.47 5.66
CA LEU A 65 -13.50 -8.76 4.98
C LEU A 65 -13.45 -9.17 3.50
N ILE A 66 -14.55 -9.71 2.99
CA ILE A 66 -14.62 -10.20 1.61
C ILE A 66 -15.75 -9.54 0.85
N LYS A 67 -15.58 -9.40 -0.47
CA LYS A 67 -16.58 -8.86 -1.39
C LYS A 67 -16.96 -9.89 -2.43
N LYS A 68 -18.24 -10.04 -2.68
CA LYS A 68 -18.76 -10.90 -3.73
C LYS A 68 -18.45 -10.31 -5.11
N VAL A 69 -18.09 -11.16 -6.04
CA VAL A 69 -17.79 -10.79 -7.43
C VAL A 69 -18.64 -11.64 -8.36
N ASP A 70 -19.56 -11.01 -9.06
CA ASP A 70 -20.41 -11.67 -10.05
C ASP A 70 -19.75 -11.60 -11.43
N LYS A 71 -18.76 -12.49 -11.65
CA LYS A 71 -18.15 -12.73 -12.96
C LYS A 71 -18.15 -14.23 -13.21
N GLU A 72 -18.90 -14.69 -14.20
CA GLU A 72 -19.10 -16.12 -14.48
C GLU A 72 -17.81 -16.91 -14.75
N GLU A 73 -16.81 -16.29 -15.35
CA GLU A 73 -15.54 -16.92 -15.72
C GLU A 73 -14.55 -17.12 -14.56
N ARG A 74 -14.85 -16.61 -13.35
CA ARG A 74 -13.92 -16.67 -12.22
C ARG A 74 -14.04 -17.96 -11.43
N LYS A 75 -12.87 -18.52 -11.08
CA LYS A 75 -12.78 -19.70 -10.19
C LYS A 75 -13.25 -19.41 -8.76
N THR A 76 -13.14 -18.18 -8.29
CA THR A 76 -13.58 -17.73 -6.96
C THR A 76 -14.63 -16.66 -7.10
N LYS A 77 -15.68 -16.76 -6.26
CA LYS A 77 -16.80 -15.80 -6.22
C LYS A 77 -16.57 -14.63 -5.26
N TRP A 78 -15.43 -14.62 -4.58
CA TRP A 78 -15.09 -13.65 -3.55
C TRP A 78 -13.70 -13.06 -3.77
N ASP A 79 -13.56 -11.79 -3.43
CA ASP A 79 -12.28 -11.10 -3.31
C ASP A 79 -12.03 -10.77 -1.85
N VAL A 80 -10.80 -10.99 -1.38
CA VAL A 80 -10.37 -10.47 -0.08
C VAL A 80 -10.16 -8.97 -0.21
N ILE A 81 -10.73 -8.21 0.71
CA ILE A 81 -10.59 -6.75 0.81
C ILE A 81 -9.58 -6.39 1.88
N ALA A 82 -9.81 -6.85 3.10
CA ALA A 82 -9.01 -6.50 4.26
C ALA A 82 -8.96 -7.64 5.27
N VAL A 83 -8.04 -7.53 6.22
CA VAL A 83 -7.94 -8.40 7.37
C VAL A 83 -8.08 -7.57 8.65
N LYS A 84 -8.76 -8.12 9.67
CA LYS A 84 -8.81 -7.52 11.01
C LYS A 84 -7.77 -8.19 11.90
N ILE A 85 -6.87 -7.39 12.44
CA ILE A 85 -5.81 -7.82 13.35
C ILE A 85 -5.48 -6.69 14.34
N ASP A 86 -5.17 -7.03 15.59
CA ASP A 86 -4.73 -6.07 16.62
C ASP A 86 -5.62 -4.82 16.77
N ASN A 87 -6.95 -4.97 16.65
CA ASN A 87 -7.94 -3.89 16.63
C ASN A 87 -7.82 -2.92 15.43
N GLU A 88 -7.10 -3.30 14.38
CA GLU A 88 -7.02 -2.58 13.12
C GLU A 88 -7.72 -3.36 12.00
N THR A 89 -8.18 -2.63 10.99
CA THR A 89 -8.61 -3.21 9.71
C THR A 89 -7.59 -2.82 8.65
N VAL A 90 -6.82 -3.80 8.18
CA VAL A 90 -5.71 -3.61 7.24
C VAL A 90 -6.17 -3.94 5.83
N LEU A 91 -6.17 -2.95 4.95
CA LEU A 91 -6.44 -3.17 3.52
C LEU A 91 -5.30 -4.00 2.91
N ILE A 92 -5.66 -5.15 2.32
CA ILE A 92 -4.71 -6.06 1.64
C ILE A 92 -5.09 -6.32 0.17
N ASN A 93 -6.03 -5.56 -0.36
CA ASN A 93 -6.41 -5.64 -1.77
C ASN A 93 -5.68 -4.56 -2.57
N THR A 94 -4.59 -4.95 -3.25
CA THR A 94 -3.72 -4.03 -4.00
C THR A 94 -4.40 -3.41 -5.23
N ALA A 95 -5.51 -3.99 -5.71
CA ALA A 95 -6.26 -3.41 -6.84
C ALA A 95 -6.83 -2.01 -6.53
N PHE A 96 -6.96 -1.65 -5.26
CA PHE A 96 -7.44 -0.33 -4.84
C PHE A 96 -6.32 0.72 -4.70
N HIS A 97 -5.05 0.33 -4.67
CA HIS A 97 -3.93 1.25 -4.46
C HIS A 97 -3.93 2.40 -5.46
N ARG A 98 -4.17 2.08 -6.74
CA ARG A 98 -4.28 3.07 -7.80
C ARG A 98 -5.34 4.13 -7.51
N TYR A 99 -6.55 3.71 -7.18
CA TYR A 99 -7.68 4.62 -6.96
C TYR A 99 -7.50 5.47 -5.68
N ILE A 100 -6.88 4.88 -4.66
CA ILE A 100 -6.51 5.60 -3.43
C ILE A 100 -5.46 6.68 -3.75
N ALA A 101 -4.43 6.33 -4.51
CA ALA A 101 -3.39 7.28 -4.93
C ALA A 101 -3.97 8.41 -5.78
N GLU A 102 -4.81 8.12 -6.78
CA GLU A 102 -5.51 9.13 -7.57
C GLU A 102 -6.36 10.08 -6.70
N SER A 103 -7.03 9.53 -5.68
CA SER A 103 -7.82 10.33 -4.74
C SER A 103 -6.94 11.23 -3.87
N ILE A 104 -5.75 10.76 -3.47
CA ILE A 104 -4.76 11.57 -2.77
C ILE A 104 -4.27 12.71 -3.67
N PHE A 105 -3.88 12.43 -4.92
CA PHE A 105 -3.35 13.44 -5.84
C PHE A 105 -4.35 14.55 -6.15
N ASN A 106 -5.63 14.23 -6.22
CA ASN A 106 -6.71 15.20 -6.46
C ASN A 106 -7.17 15.95 -5.21
N ASN A 107 -6.59 15.69 -4.04
CA ASN A 107 -6.94 16.36 -2.79
C ASN A 107 -5.83 17.30 -2.34
N GLU A 108 -5.98 18.59 -2.62
CA GLU A 108 -4.99 19.65 -2.35
C GLU A 108 -4.52 19.72 -0.87
N LYS A 109 -5.30 19.18 0.08
CA LYS A 109 -4.94 19.21 1.50
C LYS A 109 -3.96 18.12 1.93
N ILE A 110 -3.89 17.03 1.16
CA ILE A 110 -3.09 15.85 1.51
C ILE A 110 -2.12 15.43 0.42
N SER A 111 -2.30 15.92 -0.81
CA SER A 111 -1.39 15.67 -1.92
C SER A 111 -0.02 16.25 -1.63
N PRO A 112 1.08 15.49 -1.85
CA PRO A 112 2.43 16.04 -1.78
C PRO A 112 2.80 16.85 -3.04
N PHE A 113 1.89 16.96 -4.00
CA PHE A 113 2.07 17.65 -5.28
C PHE A 113 1.09 18.81 -5.42
N GLU A 114 1.42 19.76 -6.30
CA GLU A 114 0.46 20.76 -6.75
C GLU A 114 -0.71 20.09 -7.46
N LYS A 115 -1.82 20.79 -7.60
CA LYS A 115 -3.02 20.30 -8.26
C LYS A 115 -2.69 19.81 -9.67
N PRO A 116 -3.00 18.54 -9.99
CA PRO A 116 -2.74 18.02 -11.32
C PRO A 116 -3.66 18.64 -12.37
N SER A 117 -3.11 19.00 -13.51
CA SER A 117 -3.85 19.32 -14.72
C SER A 117 -4.13 18.06 -15.57
N TYR A 118 -3.28 17.04 -15.39
CA TYR A 118 -3.40 15.76 -16.08
C TYR A 118 -2.83 14.62 -15.25
N ILE A 119 -3.52 13.49 -15.20
CA ILE A 119 -3.04 12.23 -14.59
C ILE A 119 -3.26 11.09 -15.59
N LYS A 120 -2.20 10.33 -15.86
CA LYS A 120 -2.26 9.12 -16.68
C LYS A 120 -1.70 7.93 -15.90
N PRO A 121 -2.52 6.93 -15.60
CA PRO A 121 -2.03 5.69 -15.01
C PRO A 121 -1.28 4.83 -16.03
N GLU A 122 -0.43 3.94 -15.52
CA GLU A 122 0.32 2.94 -16.31
C GLU A 122 1.14 3.56 -17.46
N MET A 123 1.86 4.65 -17.19
CA MET A 123 2.69 5.31 -18.19
C MET A 123 3.91 4.46 -18.52
N LYS A 124 4.05 4.10 -19.80
CA LYS A 124 5.23 3.36 -20.25
C LYS A 124 6.48 4.23 -20.15
N TYR A 125 7.53 3.69 -19.56
CA TYR A 125 8.89 4.22 -19.56
C TYR A 125 9.87 3.07 -19.82
N ASN A 126 10.67 3.17 -20.88
CA ASN A 126 11.55 2.11 -21.32
C ASN A 126 10.82 0.75 -21.45
N ASN A 127 11.29 -0.26 -20.73
CA ASN A 127 10.73 -1.62 -20.67
C ASN A 127 9.81 -1.84 -19.48
N SER A 128 9.42 -0.77 -18.78
CA SER A 128 8.53 -0.79 -17.60
C SER A 128 7.30 0.08 -17.81
N LYS A 129 6.40 0.00 -16.83
CA LYS A 129 5.30 0.94 -16.66
C LYS A 129 5.39 1.52 -15.26
N MET A 130 5.48 2.84 -15.15
CA MET A 130 5.28 3.56 -13.90
C MET A 130 3.79 3.61 -13.59
N ASP A 131 3.45 3.54 -12.33
CA ASP A 131 2.04 3.50 -11.91
C ASP A 131 1.29 4.76 -12.35
N PHE A 132 1.97 5.93 -12.35
CA PHE A 132 1.40 7.18 -12.85
C PHE A 132 2.42 8.08 -13.53
N TYR A 133 1.90 8.85 -14.47
CA TYR A 133 2.46 10.09 -14.97
C TYR A 133 1.49 11.22 -14.67
N MET A 134 1.99 12.34 -14.16
CA MET A 134 1.20 13.48 -13.76
C MET A 134 1.81 14.78 -14.27
N GLU A 135 0.96 15.71 -14.72
CA GLU A 135 1.35 17.08 -15.05
C GLU A 135 0.70 18.05 -14.08
N THR A 136 1.47 19.00 -13.63
CA THR A 136 1.01 20.19 -12.89
C THR A 136 1.30 21.43 -13.73
N GLU A 137 1.06 22.61 -13.21
CA GLU A 137 1.42 23.87 -13.89
C GLU A 137 2.92 23.98 -14.15
N LYS A 138 3.76 23.39 -13.26
CA LYS A 138 5.23 23.54 -13.28
C LYS A 138 5.97 22.29 -13.65
N ASP A 139 5.43 21.12 -13.35
CA ASP A 139 6.18 19.88 -13.35
C ASP A 139 5.51 18.77 -14.17
N ARG A 140 6.36 17.88 -14.65
CA ARG A 140 6.00 16.55 -15.15
C ARG A 140 6.61 15.51 -14.21
N ILE A 141 5.77 14.66 -13.65
CA ILE A 141 6.13 13.79 -12.52
C ILE A 141 5.82 12.35 -12.87
N TYR A 142 6.81 11.46 -12.75
CA TYR A 142 6.59 10.01 -12.76
C TYR A 142 6.49 9.50 -11.34
N ILE A 143 5.49 8.66 -11.08
CA ILE A 143 5.17 8.21 -9.74
C ILE A 143 5.01 6.69 -9.72
N GLU A 144 5.67 6.06 -8.77
CA GLU A 144 5.48 4.66 -8.40
C GLU A 144 4.76 4.57 -7.06
N THR A 145 3.84 3.61 -6.90
CA THR A 145 3.12 3.36 -5.65
C THR A 145 3.51 2.02 -5.04
N LYS A 146 3.63 1.98 -3.73
CA LYS A 146 3.91 0.76 -2.96
C LYS A 146 2.94 0.64 -1.80
N GLY A 147 2.27 -0.50 -1.68
CA GLY A 147 1.51 -0.82 -0.47
C GLY A 147 2.43 -1.36 0.62
N CYS A 148 2.24 -0.91 1.84
CA CYS A 148 3.01 -1.33 2.99
C CYS A 148 2.08 -1.76 4.12
N THR A 149 2.19 -3.02 4.54
CA THR A 149 1.41 -3.62 5.63
C THR A 149 2.29 -4.27 6.70
N LEU A 150 3.58 -4.46 6.43
CA LEU A 150 4.53 -4.96 7.42
C LEU A 150 4.86 -3.83 8.41
N VAL A 151 4.63 -4.07 9.70
CA VAL A 151 4.98 -3.17 10.79
C VAL A 151 5.61 -3.96 11.91
N GLU A 152 6.78 -3.52 12.36
CA GLU A 152 7.50 -4.04 13.53
C GLU A 152 7.92 -2.85 14.39
N ASP A 153 7.69 -2.91 15.68
CA ASP A 153 8.06 -1.87 16.67
C ASP A 153 7.64 -0.45 16.22
N ASN A 154 6.38 -0.29 15.79
CA ASN A 154 5.81 0.95 15.25
C ASN A 154 6.52 1.49 13.98
N THR A 155 7.38 0.69 13.36
CA THR A 155 8.05 1.01 12.10
C THR A 155 7.38 0.30 10.94
N ALA A 156 6.84 1.04 9.99
CA ALA A 156 6.37 0.49 8.72
C ALA A 156 7.57 0.10 7.86
N LYS A 157 7.57 -1.11 7.31
CA LYS A 157 8.70 -1.67 6.59
C LYS A 157 8.31 -2.19 5.22
N PHE A 158 9.14 -1.92 4.22
CA PHE A 158 8.96 -2.44 2.86
C PHE A 158 10.33 -2.80 2.25
N PRO A 159 10.46 -3.89 1.48
CA PRO A 159 9.39 -4.82 1.09
C PRO A 159 9.17 -5.96 2.12
N GLY A 160 7.99 -6.58 2.10
CA GLY A 160 7.69 -7.78 2.89
C GLY A 160 8.27 -9.09 2.31
N ALA A 161 8.94 -9.02 1.15
CA ALA A 161 9.69 -10.10 0.49
C ALA A 161 10.67 -9.48 -0.51
N PRO A 162 11.80 -10.16 -0.86
CA PRO A 162 12.75 -9.65 -1.85
C PRO A 162 12.05 -9.28 -3.17
N SER A 163 12.36 -8.10 -3.73
CA SER A 163 11.67 -7.54 -4.88
C SER A 163 12.60 -6.88 -5.91
N VAL A 164 13.13 -7.68 -6.82
CA VAL A 164 13.91 -7.20 -7.97
C VAL A 164 13.15 -6.13 -8.76
N ARG A 165 11.82 -6.26 -8.87
CA ARG A 165 11.00 -5.26 -9.54
C ARG A 165 11.00 -3.91 -8.81
N ALA A 166 10.97 -3.90 -7.48
CA ALA A 166 10.99 -2.65 -6.73
C ALA A 166 12.35 -1.93 -6.87
N VAL A 167 13.46 -2.68 -6.84
CA VAL A 167 14.81 -2.17 -7.12
C VAL A 167 14.87 -1.56 -8.53
N LYS A 168 14.39 -2.29 -9.54
CA LYS A 168 14.35 -1.81 -10.92
C LYS A 168 13.59 -0.49 -11.05
N HIS A 169 12.39 -0.37 -10.45
CA HIS A 169 11.60 0.85 -10.50
C HIS A 169 12.32 2.04 -9.84
N LEU A 170 13.04 1.83 -8.72
CA LEU A 170 13.85 2.89 -8.12
C LEU A 170 14.97 3.37 -9.06
N ARG A 171 15.64 2.46 -9.77
CA ARG A 171 16.66 2.80 -10.75
C ARG A 171 16.09 3.60 -11.92
N GLU A 172 14.95 3.18 -12.45
CA GLU A 172 14.25 3.91 -13.52
C GLU A 172 13.79 5.30 -13.07
N LEU A 173 13.36 5.45 -11.81
CA LEU A 173 13.05 6.77 -11.24
C LEU A 173 14.29 7.67 -11.11
N MET A 174 15.46 7.10 -10.81
CA MET A 174 16.72 7.86 -10.84
C MET A 174 17.10 8.31 -12.26
N GLU A 175 16.94 7.46 -13.28
CA GLU A 175 17.13 7.81 -14.70
C GLU A 175 16.21 8.97 -15.11
N LEU A 176 14.92 8.92 -14.73
CA LEU A 176 13.96 10.00 -14.97
C LEU A 176 14.39 11.34 -14.35
N LYS A 177 15.03 11.30 -13.16
CA LYS A 177 15.61 12.50 -12.55
C LYS A 177 16.74 13.09 -13.40
N GLU A 178 17.60 12.24 -13.98
CA GLU A 178 18.68 12.67 -14.89
C GLU A 178 18.12 13.31 -16.18
N GLU A 179 16.94 12.84 -16.64
CA GLU A 179 16.18 13.43 -17.75
C GLU A 179 15.40 14.71 -17.38
N ARG A 180 15.56 15.22 -16.15
CA ARG A 180 14.92 16.43 -15.60
C ARG A 180 13.41 16.31 -15.34
N PHE A 181 12.87 15.11 -15.25
CA PHE A 181 11.54 14.91 -14.69
C PHE A 181 11.58 14.96 -13.16
N ARG A 182 10.45 15.28 -12.54
CA ARG A 182 10.26 14.90 -11.15
C ARG A 182 9.94 13.39 -11.08
N ALA A 183 10.44 12.74 -10.07
CA ALA A 183 10.23 11.31 -9.85
C ALA A 183 9.92 11.07 -8.38
N ALA A 184 8.87 10.31 -8.10
CA ALA A 184 8.41 10.09 -6.74
C ALA A 184 7.97 8.65 -6.48
N VAL A 185 8.06 8.24 -5.21
CA VAL A 185 7.45 7.01 -4.68
C VAL A 185 6.43 7.39 -3.62
N ILE A 186 5.19 6.92 -3.77
CA ILE A 186 4.16 7.00 -2.74
C ILE A 186 4.08 5.65 -2.03
N ILE A 187 4.30 5.66 -0.72
CA ILE A 187 4.18 4.45 0.10
C ILE A 187 2.87 4.54 0.88
N LEU A 188 1.90 3.72 0.47
CA LEU A 188 0.58 3.63 1.10
C LEU A 188 0.67 2.65 2.27
N ILE A 189 0.74 3.19 3.49
CA ILE A 189 0.87 2.41 4.73
C ILE A 189 -0.52 2.17 5.29
N PHE A 190 -0.91 0.91 5.48
CA PHE A 190 -2.24 0.51 5.95
C PHE A 190 -2.28 -0.04 7.37
N ARG A 191 -1.17 0.07 8.10
CA ARG A 191 -1.08 -0.28 9.52
C ARG A 191 -0.47 0.87 10.31
N ARG A 192 -0.97 1.06 11.54
CA ARG A 192 -0.47 2.11 12.43
C ARG A 192 1.03 2.02 12.61
N SER A 193 1.70 3.14 12.36
CA SER A 193 3.15 3.27 12.46
C SER A 193 3.55 4.72 12.69
N GLU A 194 4.75 4.92 13.24
CA GLU A 194 5.28 6.25 13.52
C GLU A 194 6.36 6.67 12.53
N ILE A 195 7.08 5.71 11.95
CA ILE A 195 8.17 5.92 11.02
C ILE A 195 8.15 4.84 9.94
N PHE A 196 8.73 5.14 8.77
CA PHE A 196 8.94 4.19 7.68
C PHE A 196 10.43 3.88 7.53
N ALA A 197 10.75 2.62 7.23
CA ALA A 197 12.11 2.21 6.85
C ALA A 197 12.07 1.16 5.72
N PRO A 198 13.06 1.17 4.79
CA PRO A 198 13.26 0.04 3.91
C PRO A 198 13.72 -1.17 4.72
N GLU A 199 13.15 -2.39 4.42
CA GLU A 199 13.45 -3.60 5.20
C GLU A 199 14.75 -4.27 4.73
N HIS A 200 15.83 -3.85 5.36
CA HIS A 200 17.19 -4.27 5.02
C HIS A 200 17.45 -5.78 5.21
N ASN A 201 16.83 -6.39 6.22
CA ASN A 201 17.04 -7.82 6.49
C ASN A 201 16.36 -8.72 5.47
N ILE A 202 15.28 -8.24 4.84
CA ILE A 202 14.54 -8.96 3.80
C ILE A 202 15.15 -8.67 2.43
N ASP A 203 15.49 -7.41 2.14
CA ASP A 203 16.01 -6.99 0.84
C ASP A 203 17.05 -5.87 0.99
N ARG A 204 18.30 -6.29 1.10
CA ARG A 204 19.44 -5.38 1.25
C ARG A 204 19.61 -4.48 0.02
N GLU A 205 19.48 -5.06 -1.19
CA GLU A 205 19.66 -4.32 -2.44
C GLU A 205 18.59 -3.23 -2.57
N PHE A 206 17.32 -3.54 -2.24
CA PHE A 206 16.26 -2.55 -2.19
C PHE A 206 16.59 -1.42 -1.21
N SER A 207 17.02 -1.77 0.00
CA SER A 207 17.32 -0.79 1.05
C SER A 207 18.46 0.17 0.65
N GLU A 208 19.54 -0.36 0.08
CA GLU A 208 20.65 0.45 -0.42
C GLU A 208 20.21 1.36 -1.58
N THR A 209 19.49 0.80 -2.56
CA THR A 209 18.95 1.54 -3.72
C THR A 209 17.93 2.60 -3.32
N PHE A 210 17.13 2.35 -2.29
CA PHE A 210 16.15 3.31 -1.76
C PHE A 210 16.83 4.60 -1.27
N TYR A 211 17.88 4.47 -0.45
CA TYR A 211 18.62 5.65 0.03
C TYR A 211 19.47 6.31 -1.07
N GLU A 212 19.97 5.53 -2.03
CA GLU A 212 20.62 6.09 -3.22
C GLU A 212 19.64 6.95 -4.03
N ALA A 213 18.43 6.44 -4.26
CA ALA A 213 17.39 7.17 -4.99
C ALA A 213 17.01 8.48 -4.30
N MET A 214 16.84 8.46 -2.96
CA MET A 214 16.65 9.69 -2.18
C MET A 214 17.81 10.68 -2.35
N GLY A 215 19.04 10.20 -2.29
CA GLY A 215 20.24 11.03 -2.48
C GLY A 215 20.34 11.64 -3.88
N LYS A 216 19.78 10.98 -4.91
CA LYS A 216 19.65 11.48 -6.28
C LYS A 216 18.41 12.33 -6.52
N GLY A 217 17.63 12.62 -5.47
CA GLY A 217 16.47 13.51 -5.54
C GLY A 217 15.18 12.85 -5.99
N VAL A 218 15.05 11.52 -5.94
CA VAL A 218 13.74 10.85 -6.00
C VAL A 218 12.99 11.16 -4.70
N GLU A 219 11.80 11.69 -4.84
CA GLU A 219 10.96 12.10 -3.73
C GLU A 219 10.22 10.88 -3.14
N ILE A 220 10.24 10.70 -1.82
CA ILE A 220 9.60 9.57 -1.16
C ILE A 220 8.57 10.07 -0.16
N TYR A 221 7.33 9.61 -0.31
CA TYR A 221 6.20 10.04 0.50
C TYR A 221 5.50 8.86 1.16
N PRO A 222 5.91 8.46 2.39
CA PRO A 222 5.17 7.49 3.17
C PRO A 222 3.92 8.14 3.77
N ILE A 223 2.75 7.58 3.48
CA ILE A 223 1.45 8.10 3.87
C ILE A 223 0.72 7.04 4.68
N LEU A 224 0.41 7.35 5.94
CA LEU A 224 -0.40 6.49 6.80
C LEU A 224 -1.87 6.68 6.48
N LEU A 225 -2.53 5.57 6.18
CA LEU A 225 -3.94 5.47 5.83
C LEU A 225 -4.65 4.54 6.82
N LYS A 226 -5.90 4.84 7.13
CA LYS A 226 -6.78 4.01 7.94
C LYS A 226 -7.94 3.52 7.09
N TYR A 227 -8.19 2.20 7.13
CA TYR A 227 -9.42 1.63 6.57
C TYR A 227 -10.40 1.33 7.70
N GLU A 228 -11.51 2.05 7.73
CA GLU A 228 -12.55 1.94 8.76
C GLU A 228 -13.91 2.20 8.13
N ASP A 229 -14.93 1.41 8.51
CA ASP A 229 -16.33 1.58 8.07
C ASP A 229 -16.47 1.76 6.55
N LYS A 230 -15.78 0.90 5.80
CA LYS A 230 -15.76 0.90 4.32
C LYS A 230 -15.11 2.14 3.69
N ASN A 231 -14.38 2.93 4.45
CA ASN A 231 -13.75 4.14 3.97
C ASN A 231 -12.25 4.13 4.25
N ILE A 232 -11.49 4.76 3.35
CA ILE A 232 -10.08 5.10 3.55
C ILE A 232 -9.98 6.53 4.04
N TYR A 233 -9.23 6.74 5.11
CA TYR A 233 -8.93 8.04 5.69
C TYR A 233 -7.43 8.31 5.62
N PHE A 234 -7.06 9.53 5.33
CA PHE A 234 -5.69 10.02 5.54
C PHE A 234 -5.47 10.25 7.04
N GLU A 235 -4.40 9.69 7.58
CA GLU A 235 -4.02 9.91 8.98
C GLU A 235 -2.92 10.96 9.08
N LYS A 236 -1.77 10.70 8.48
CA LYS A 236 -0.59 11.59 8.49
C LYS A 236 0.43 11.20 7.42
N ASN A 237 1.33 12.12 7.11
CA ASN A 237 2.60 11.77 6.49
C ASN A 237 3.52 11.18 7.56
N VAL A 238 4.28 10.15 7.19
CA VAL A 238 5.18 9.42 8.08
C VAL A 238 6.62 9.77 7.73
N GLY A 239 7.46 9.98 8.74
CA GLY A 239 8.89 10.21 8.54
C GLY A 239 9.60 8.98 8.02
N ILE A 240 10.78 9.17 7.40
CA ILE A 240 11.65 8.10 6.92
C ILE A 240 12.81 7.96 7.89
N MET A 241 13.13 6.73 8.30
CA MET A 241 14.28 6.43 9.15
C MET A 241 15.57 6.81 8.43
N GLU A 242 16.49 7.45 9.13
CA GLU A 242 17.80 7.79 8.57
C GLU A 242 18.64 6.53 8.28
N LYS A 243 19.38 6.58 7.18
CA LYS A 243 20.26 5.47 6.77
C LYS A 243 21.25 5.06 7.88
N SER A 244 21.81 6.03 8.59
CA SER A 244 22.74 5.84 9.71
C SER A 244 22.16 4.96 10.82
N VAL A 245 20.88 5.14 11.15
CA VAL A 245 20.18 4.35 12.19
C VAL A 245 19.96 2.92 11.73
N LEU A 246 19.50 2.75 10.47
CA LEU A 246 19.19 1.43 9.92
C LEU A 246 20.39 0.48 9.86
N PHE A 247 21.59 1.00 9.58
CA PHE A 247 22.81 0.21 9.42
C PHE A 247 23.66 0.13 10.69
N TRP A 248 23.24 0.81 11.79
CA TRP A 248 23.99 0.80 13.05
C TRP A 248 23.72 -0.43 13.92
N GLU A 249 22.58 -1.09 13.78
CA GLU A 249 22.16 -2.21 14.62
C GLU A 249 22.94 -3.54 14.38
N LYS A 250 24.03 -3.51 13.61
CA LYS A 250 24.84 -4.71 13.25
C LYS A 250 26.35 -4.55 13.49
N LYS A 251 26.73 -3.97 14.62
CA LYS A 251 28.14 -4.09 15.10
C LYS A 251 28.21 -4.86 16.40
#